data_16828a69cbd57e8337b588b7bad06e00
#
_entry.id   16828a69cbd57e8337b588b7bad06e00
#
_cell.length_a   1.000
_cell.length_b   1.000
_cell.length_c   1.000
_cell.angle_alpha   90.00
_cell.angle_beta   90.00
_cell.angle_gamma   90.00
#
_symmetry.space_group_name_H-M   'P 1'
#
loop_
_entity.id
_entity.type
_entity.pdbx_description
1 polymer ?
#
loop_
_entity_poly.entity_id
_entity_poly.type
_entity_poly.pdbx_seq_one_letter_code
_entity_poly.pdbx_strand_id
1 'polypeptide(L)'
;MKTTGRLPLRAALMGARLAVLALALHAAAAVAQDFQVRDSTGAALDDAVVYLTPEDGKVPPPRPAPASIVQQHKMFMPLVTVVQKGAAVDFPNRDDIAHDVYSLSDAKRFELKLYRGGSKRVVFDKPGVVTIGCNIHDMMIAYVVVVDTPYFAKTGSTGRGELPQVPEGRYRVAVWHPRLGNAPAVVVGAFTRPASAPAGAEPLSLTLPLRGD
;
A
#
# COMPACT_ATOMS: atom_id res chain seq x y z
N MET A 1 -11.72 69.50 68.02
CA MET A 1 -11.62 68.02 68.24
C MET A 1 -11.98 67.34 66.97
N LYS A 2 -11.05 66.64 66.36
CA LYS A 2 -11.15 66.07 65.05
C LYS A 2 -11.59 64.63 65.12
N THR A 3 -12.68 64.24 64.47
CA THR A 3 -13.03 62.84 64.29
C THR A 3 -12.98 62.49 62.82
N THR A 4 -12.04 61.64 62.48
CA THR A 4 -11.81 61.10 61.14
C THR A 4 -12.70 59.89 60.87
N GLY A 5 -13.62 60.03 59.94
CA GLY A 5 -14.44 58.92 59.41
C GLY A 5 -13.69 58.15 58.33
N ARG A 6 -13.48 56.87 58.51
CA ARG A 6 -12.97 55.95 57.50
C ARG A 6 -14.09 55.39 56.65
N LEU A 7 -14.04 55.59 55.35
CA LEU A 7 -14.88 54.87 54.35
C LEU A 7 -14.29 53.45 54.14
N PRO A 8 -15.12 52.41 54.04
CA PRO A 8 -14.66 51.11 53.58
C PRO A 8 -14.70 51.03 52.07
N LEU A 9 -13.56 50.69 51.52
CA LEU A 9 -13.37 50.41 50.10
C LEU A 9 -13.98 49.05 49.78
N ARG A 10 -15.09 48.99 49.06
CA ARG A 10 -15.64 47.73 48.55
C ARG A 10 -14.87 47.40 47.26
N ALA A 11 -14.01 46.39 47.36
CA ALA A 11 -13.39 45.78 46.22
C ALA A 11 -14.39 44.93 45.44
N ALA A 12 -14.75 45.37 44.22
CA ALA A 12 -15.53 44.57 43.28
C ALA A 12 -14.61 43.56 42.58
N LEU A 13 -14.69 42.32 43.03
CA LEU A 13 -14.07 41.19 42.34
C LEU A 13 -14.88 40.86 41.07
N MET A 14 -14.50 41.41 39.95
CA MET A 14 -14.95 40.94 38.63
C MET A 14 -14.26 39.60 38.32
N GLY A 15 -14.97 38.52 38.53
CA GLY A 15 -14.56 37.17 38.10
C GLY A 15 -14.59 37.05 36.59
N ALA A 16 -13.44 37.14 35.94
CA ALA A 16 -13.28 36.77 34.56
C ALA A 16 -13.38 35.25 34.44
N ARG A 17 -14.51 34.73 33.98
CA ARG A 17 -14.69 33.34 33.57
C ARG A 17 -13.99 33.17 32.23
N LEU A 18 -12.76 32.66 32.22
CA LEU A 18 -12.09 32.13 31.05
C LEU A 18 -12.82 30.85 30.62
N ALA A 19 -13.66 30.96 29.61
CA ALA A 19 -14.18 29.80 28.90
C ALA A 19 -13.04 29.26 28.02
N VAL A 20 -12.36 28.23 28.49
CA VAL A 20 -11.41 27.44 27.69
C VAL A 20 -12.24 26.60 26.73
N LEU A 21 -12.36 27.07 25.50
CA LEU A 21 -12.95 26.30 24.39
C LEU A 21 -11.93 25.21 24.01
N ALA A 22 -12.08 24.03 24.60
CA ALA A 22 -11.30 22.85 24.21
C ALA A 22 -11.77 22.43 22.81
N LEU A 23 -11.04 22.89 21.79
CA LEU A 23 -11.18 22.40 20.44
C LEU A 23 -10.65 20.96 20.44
N ALA A 24 -11.55 19.98 20.64
CA ALA A 24 -11.22 18.58 20.46
C ALA A 24 -10.91 18.36 18.97
N LEU A 25 -9.64 18.41 18.60
CA LEU A 25 -9.16 17.90 17.33
C LEU A 25 -9.44 16.39 17.34
N HIS A 26 -10.55 15.97 16.76
CA HIS A 26 -10.80 14.59 16.44
C HIS A 26 -9.84 14.25 15.28
N ALA A 27 -8.60 13.84 15.62
CA ALA A 27 -7.78 13.10 14.67
C ALA A 27 -8.57 11.82 14.35
N ALA A 28 -9.22 11.79 13.20
CA ALA A 28 -9.83 10.57 12.70
C ALA A 28 -8.74 9.50 12.71
N ALA A 29 -8.84 8.54 13.63
CA ALA A 29 -7.90 7.43 13.72
C ALA A 29 -8.04 6.66 12.40
N ALA A 30 -7.05 6.83 11.53
CA ALA A 30 -6.96 6.03 10.32
C ALA A 30 -6.72 4.60 10.76
N VAL A 31 -7.71 3.75 10.60
CA VAL A 31 -7.67 2.32 10.99
C VAL A 31 -7.31 1.52 9.74
N ALA A 32 -6.46 0.53 9.91
CA ALA A 32 -6.17 -0.48 8.90
C ALA A 32 -7.46 -1.19 8.44
N GLN A 33 -7.49 -1.67 7.19
CA GLN A 33 -8.64 -2.37 6.62
C GLN A 33 -8.26 -3.77 6.22
N ASP A 34 -8.82 -4.77 6.92
CA ASP A 34 -8.68 -6.16 6.54
C ASP A 34 -9.40 -6.45 5.23
N PHE A 35 -8.85 -7.35 4.44
CA PHE A 35 -9.48 -7.85 3.23
C PHE A 35 -9.18 -9.33 2.99
N GLN A 36 -10.02 -9.97 2.17
CA GLN A 36 -9.83 -11.32 1.67
C GLN A 36 -10.08 -11.37 0.16
N VAL A 37 -9.21 -12.04 -0.57
CA VAL A 37 -9.34 -12.27 -2.01
C VAL A 37 -9.57 -13.75 -2.29
N ARG A 38 -10.59 -14.03 -3.10
CA ARG A 38 -10.92 -15.37 -3.61
C ARG A 38 -11.09 -15.33 -5.12
N ASP A 39 -10.91 -16.43 -5.79
CA ASP A 39 -11.34 -16.60 -7.18
C ASP A 39 -12.86 -16.87 -7.29
N SER A 40 -13.35 -17.05 -8.50
CA SER A 40 -14.77 -17.30 -8.79
C SER A 40 -15.28 -18.63 -8.24
N THR A 41 -14.39 -19.57 -7.93
CA THR A 41 -14.73 -20.86 -7.29
C THR A 41 -14.80 -20.78 -5.77
N GLY A 42 -14.37 -19.65 -5.20
CA GLY A 42 -14.27 -19.43 -3.76
C GLY A 42 -12.90 -19.81 -3.16
N ALA A 43 -11.93 -20.25 -3.98
CA ALA A 43 -10.59 -20.56 -3.50
C ALA A 43 -9.83 -19.30 -3.10
N ALA A 44 -9.10 -19.37 -1.99
CA ALA A 44 -8.28 -18.27 -1.51
C ALA A 44 -7.09 -18.02 -2.46
N LEU A 45 -6.81 -16.75 -2.76
CA LEU A 45 -5.71 -16.36 -3.64
C LEU A 45 -4.53 -15.82 -2.80
N ASP A 46 -3.42 -16.54 -2.79
CA ASP A 46 -2.12 -16.07 -2.29
C ASP A 46 -1.49 -15.10 -3.30
N ASP A 47 -0.60 -14.22 -2.83
CA ASP A 47 0.10 -13.27 -3.69
C ASP A 47 -0.82 -12.32 -4.52
N ALA A 48 -2.10 -12.19 -4.17
CA ALA A 48 -2.98 -11.22 -4.79
C ALA A 48 -2.66 -9.81 -4.27
N VAL A 49 -2.41 -8.88 -5.19
CA VAL A 49 -2.18 -7.45 -4.88
C VAL A 49 -3.51 -6.71 -4.92
N VAL A 50 -3.88 -6.08 -3.81
CA VAL A 50 -5.05 -5.22 -3.68
C VAL A 50 -4.60 -3.78 -3.54
N TYR A 51 -5.20 -2.86 -4.27
CA TYR A 51 -4.96 -1.44 -4.08
C TYR A 51 -6.22 -0.60 -4.30
N LEU A 52 -6.27 0.51 -3.56
CA LEU A 52 -7.37 1.45 -3.57
C LEU A 52 -6.97 2.75 -4.27
N THR A 53 -7.79 3.20 -5.21
CA THR A 53 -7.60 4.49 -5.87
C THR A 53 -8.74 5.42 -5.45
N PRO A 54 -8.46 6.61 -4.85
CA PRO A 54 -9.48 7.59 -4.49
C PRO A 54 -10.31 7.98 -5.71
N GLU A 55 -11.65 7.98 -5.59
CA GLU A 55 -12.54 8.37 -6.69
C GLU A 55 -12.54 9.88 -6.94
N ASP A 56 -12.17 10.68 -5.96
CA ASP A 56 -12.00 12.14 -6.09
C ASP A 56 -10.69 12.55 -6.79
N GLY A 57 -9.86 11.57 -7.16
CA GLY A 57 -8.57 11.78 -7.84
C GLY A 57 -7.45 12.32 -6.95
N LYS A 58 -7.69 12.54 -5.66
CA LYS A 58 -6.68 13.08 -4.72
C LYS A 58 -5.77 11.99 -4.19
N VAL A 59 -4.87 11.51 -5.04
CA VAL A 59 -3.84 10.56 -4.61
C VAL A 59 -2.75 11.31 -3.86
N PRO A 60 -2.40 10.88 -2.63
CA PRO A 60 -1.29 11.50 -1.89
C PRO A 60 0.03 11.41 -2.67
N PRO A 61 0.94 12.38 -2.47
CA PRO A 61 2.27 12.30 -3.08
C PRO A 61 2.95 10.97 -2.79
N PRO A 62 3.65 10.38 -3.76
CA PRO A 62 4.34 9.11 -3.57
C PRO A 62 5.38 9.19 -2.45
N ARG A 63 5.41 8.18 -1.60
CA ARG A 63 6.44 7.94 -0.58
C ARG A 63 7.01 6.54 -0.78
N PRO A 64 7.71 6.30 -1.90
CA PRO A 64 8.14 4.97 -2.25
C PRO A 64 9.17 4.44 -1.24
N ALA A 65 8.93 3.24 -0.74
CA ALA A 65 9.91 2.50 0.04
C ALA A 65 10.73 1.59 -0.88
N PRO A 66 12.02 1.37 -0.59
CA PRO A 66 12.82 0.41 -1.33
C PRO A 66 12.32 -1.02 -1.09
N ALA A 67 12.46 -1.87 -2.11
CA ALA A 67 12.14 -3.28 -2.04
C ALA A 67 13.31 -4.12 -2.54
N SER A 68 13.23 -5.44 -2.37
CA SER A 68 14.27 -6.35 -2.83
C SER A 68 13.64 -7.63 -3.39
N ILE A 69 14.17 -8.10 -4.53
CA ILE A 69 13.86 -9.38 -5.13
C ILE A 69 15.16 -10.17 -5.22
N VAL A 70 15.32 -11.13 -4.33
CA VAL A 70 16.54 -11.92 -4.18
C VAL A 70 16.56 -13.02 -5.24
N GLN A 71 17.72 -13.22 -5.86
CA GLN A 71 18.01 -14.38 -6.71
C GLN A 71 18.68 -15.44 -5.84
N GLN A 72 17.99 -16.54 -5.60
CA GLN A 72 18.48 -17.64 -4.78
C GLN A 72 17.82 -18.96 -5.19
N HIS A 73 18.60 -20.04 -5.26
CA HIS A 73 18.15 -21.37 -5.70
C HIS A 73 17.55 -21.35 -7.11
N LYS A 74 18.10 -20.51 -8.00
CA LYS A 74 17.58 -20.26 -9.36
C LYS A 74 16.12 -19.81 -9.36
N MET A 75 15.74 -18.98 -8.38
CA MET A 75 14.43 -18.35 -8.28
C MET A 75 14.56 -16.87 -7.94
N PHE A 76 13.58 -16.09 -8.34
CA PHE A 76 13.35 -14.75 -7.81
C PHE A 76 12.41 -14.83 -6.59
N MET A 77 12.79 -14.21 -5.47
CA MET A 77 12.01 -14.23 -4.24
C MET A 77 11.88 -12.83 -3.64
N PRO A 78 10.65 -12.38 -3.30
CA PRO A 78 9.37 -13.08 -3.46
C PRO A 78 8.90 -13.15 -4.93
N LEU A 79 7.92 -14.02 -5.22
CA LEU A 79 7.29 -14.10 -6.55
C LEU A 79 6.61 -12.79 -6.94
N VAL A 80 5.92 -12.15 -5.98
CA VAL A 80 5.20 -10.90 -6.20
C VAL A 80 5.69 -9.83 -5.24
N THR A 81 6.11 -8.70 -5.80
CA THR A 81 6.48 -7.49 -5.07
C THR A 81 5.56 -6.35 -5.52
N VAL A 82 4.89 -5.69 -4.57
CA VAL A 82 4.12 -4.48 -4.86
C VAL A 82 4.87 -3.26 -4.35
N VAL A 83 4.95 -2.23 -5.18
CA VAL A 83 5.67 -1.00 -4.85
C VAL A 83 4.90 0.23 -5.32
N GLN A 84 5.10 1.35 -4.63
CA GLN A 84 4.60 2.62 -5.11
C GLN A 84 5.53 3.17 -6.21
N LYS A 85 4.93 3.83 -7.20
CA LYS A 85 5.65 4.54 -8.27
C LYS A 85 6.84 5.35 -7.72
N GLY A 86 7.99 5.21 -8.36
CA GLY A 86 9.25 5.83 -7.95
C GLY A 86 10.10 4.98 -7.00
N ALA A 87 9.61 3.82 -6.57
CA ALA A 87 10.37 2.91 -5.72
C ALA A 87 11.58 2.32 -6.45
N ALA A 88 12.65 2.16 -5.70
CA ALA A 88 13.81 1.39 -6.13
C ALA A 88 13.67 -0.07 -5.65
N VAL A 89 13.94 -1.02 -6.55
CA VAL A 89 13.99 -2.45 -6.23
C VAL A 89 15.43 -2.93 -6.44
N ASP A 90 15.97 -3.56 -5.41
CA ASP A 90 17.28 -4.19 -5.44
C ASP A 90 17.15 -5.66 -5.86
N PHE A 91 18.09 -6.12 -6.68
CA PHE A 91 18.18 -7.50 -7.17
C PHE A 91 19.49 -8.14 -6.70
N PRO A 92 19.63 -8.52 -5.42
CA PRO A 92 20.82 -9.23 -4.96
C PRO A 92 20.85 -10.65 -5.50
N ASN A 93 22.04 -11.09 -6.01
CA ASN A 93 22.28 -12.46 -6.41
C ASN A 93 23.02 -13.19 -5.28
N ARG A 94 22.35 -14.18 -4.67
CA ARG A 94 22.87 -15.03 -3.59
C ARG A 94 23.25 -16.43 -4.06
N ASP A 95 23.06 -16.73 -5.35
CA ASP A 95 23.54 -17.97 -5.94
C ASP A 95 25.04 -17.86 -6.24
N ASP A 96 25.69 -18.99 -6.34
CA ASP A 96 27.09 -19.12 -6.73
C ASP A 96 27.30 -19.05 -8.27
N ILE A 97 26.23 -18.89 -9.03
CA ILE A 97 26.19 -18.73 -10.48
C ILE A 97 25.70 -17.33 -10.88
N ALA A 98 26.03 -16.93 -12.11
CA ALA A 98 25.56 -15.67 -12.65
C ALA A 98 24.10 -15.79 -13.12
N HIS A 99 23.32 -14.73 -12.91
CA HIS A 99 21.98 -14.53 -13.48
C HIS A 99 21.93 -13.18 -14.18
N ASP A 100 21.04 -13.05 -15.14
CA ASP A 100 20.57 -11.75 -15.62
C ASP A 100 19.18 -11.46 -15.06
N VAL A 101 18.77 -10.20 -15.12
CA VAL A 101 17.43 -9.78 -14.72
C VAL A 101 16.91 -8.85 -15.79
N TYR A 102 15.83 -9.20 -16.45
CA TYR A 102 15.27 -8.38 -17.50
C TYR A 102 13.75 -8.25 -17.41
N SER A 103 13.22 -7.26 -18.10
CA SER A 103 11.79 -7.09 -18.36
C SER A 103 11.55 -6.48 -19.73
N LEU A 104 10.53 -6.98 -20.42
CA LEU A 104 10.00 -6.44 -21.66
C LEU A 104 8.64 -5.75 -21.48
N SER A 105 8.15 -5.65 -20.22
CA SER A 105 6.85 -5.06 -19.90
C SER A 105 6.83 -3.55 -20.23
N ASP A 106 5.69 -3.05 -20.71
CA ASP A 106 5.54 -1.63 -21.10
C ASP A 106 5.68 -0.65 -19.92
N ALA A 107 5.35 -1.10 -18.70
CA ALA A 107 5.54 -0.30 -17.50
C ALA A 107 7.02 -0.10 -17.16
N LYS A 108 7.89 -1.07 -17.46
CA LYS A 108 9.35 -0.94 -17.30
C LYS A 108 10.10 -1.96 -18.15
N ARG A 109 10.83 -1.46 -19.15
CA ARG A 109 11.79 -2.26 -19.93
C ARG A 109 13.18 -2.03 -19.39
N PHE A 110 13.91 -3.10 -19.11
CA PHE A 110 15.31 -3.02 -18.67
C PHE A 110 16.01 -4.37 -18.82
N GLU A 111 17.33 -4.33 -18.76
CA GLU A 111 18.20 -5.51 -18.69
C GLU A 111 19.36 -5.21 -17.74
N LEU A 112 19.53 -6.08 -16.75
CA LEU A 112 20.70 -6.15 -15.90
C LEU A 112 21.52 -7.34 -16.37
N LYS A 113 22.50 -7.10 -17.29
CA LYS A 113 23.35 -8.16 -17.84
C LYS A 113 23.90 -9.07 -16.74
N LEU A 114 24.23 -10.30 -17.10
CA LEU A 114 24.75 -11.34 -16.22
C LEU A 114 25.68 -10.81 -15.11
N TYR A 115 25.40 -11.20 -13.88
CA TYR A 115 26.25 -10.90 -12.72
C TYR A 115 26.16 -12.03 -11.68
N ARG A 116 27.26 -12.23 -10.99
CA ARG A 116 27.40 -13.18 -9.88
C ARG A 116 27.72 -12.40 -8.61
N GLY A 117 26.99 -12.68 -7.54
CA GLY A 117 27.13 -11.92 -6.29
C GLY A 117 26.72 -10.46 -6.42
N GLY A 118 26.75 -9.74 -5.31
CA GLY A 118 26.36 -8.32 -5.26
C GLY A 118 24.87 -8.07 -5.53
N SER A 119 24.54 -6.81 -5.80
CA SER A 119 23.16 -6.38 -6.07
C SER A 119 23.15 -5.30 -7.14
N LYS A 120 22.15 -5.32 -7.99
CA LYS A 120 21.86 -4.25 -8.94
C LYS A 120 20.49 -3.65 -8.61
N ARG A 121 20.25 -2.40 -9.04
CA ARG A 121 19.06 -1.62 -8.66
C ARG A 121 18.33 -1.10 -9.88
N VAL A 122 17.00 -1.14 -9.85
CA VAL A 122 16.11 -0.55 -10.86
C VAL A 122 15.06 0.31 -10.17
N VAL A 123 14.78 1.50 -10.72
CA VAL A 123 13.69 2.37 -10.26
C VAL A 123 12.46 2.11 -11.13
N PHE A 124 11.29 1.94 -10.51
CA PHE A 124 10.01 1.68 -11.16
C PHE A 124 9.15 2.95 -11.15
N ASP A 125 9.17 3.69 -12.23
CA ASP A 125 8.66 5.06 -12.37
C ASP A 125 7.32 5.18 -13.11
N LYS A 126 6.77 4.06 -13.59
CA LYS A 126 5.50 4.01 -14.31
C LYS A 126 4.58 2.93 -13.71
N PRO A 127 3.31 3.23 -13.38
CA PRO A 127 2.37 2.24 -12.90
C PRO A 127 2.11 1.14 -13.91
N GLY A 128 1.85 -0.06 -13.39
CA GLY A 128 1.55 -1.25 -14.19
C GLY A 128 2.22 -2.51 -13.66
N VAL A 129 2.03 -3.60 -14.39
CA VAL A 129 2.63 -4.90 -14.06
C VAL A 129 3.93 -5.06 -14.85
N VAL A 130 4.98 -5.44 -14.15
CA VAL A 130 6.30 -5.69 -14.72
C VAL A 130 6.69 -7.14 -14.45
N THR A 131 6.74 -7.95 -15.50
CA THR A 131 7.25 -9.32 -15.41
C THR A 131 8.77 -9.30 -15.48
N ILE A 132 9.39 -9.93 -14.52
CA ILE A 132 10.83 -10.09 -14.39
C ILE A 132 11.20 -11.50 -14.84
N GLY A 133 12.21 -11.64 -15.67
CA GLY A 133 12.74 -12.92 -16.17
C GLY A 133 14.24 -13.01 -16.08
N CYS A 134 14.75 -14.23 -16.33
CA CYS A 134 16.16 -14.54 -16.52
C CYS A 134 16.31 -15.32 -17.82
N ASN A 135 17.25 -14.92 -18.73
CA ASN A 135 17.40 -15.55 -20.04
C ASN A 135 18.02 -16.94 -20.04
N ILE A 136 18.66 -17.33 -18.94
CA ILE A 136 19.39 -18.60 -18.85
C ILE A 136 18.73 -19.64 -17.94
N HIS A 137 17.63 -19.26 -17.27
CA HIS A 137 16.83 -20.16 -16.43
C HIS A 137 15.36 -19.84 -16.60
N ASP A 138 14.66 -20.52 -17.50
CA ASP A 138 13.28 -20.25 -17.92
C ASP A 138 12.26 -20.21 -16.77
N MET A 139 12.53 -20.92 -15.66
CA MET A 139 11.67 -20.95 -14.48
C MET A 139 11.84 -19.73 -13.55
N MET A 140 12.86 -18.90 -13.78
CA MET A 140 13.07 -17.70 -12.97
C MET A 140 12.14 -16.59 -13.42
N ILE A 141 11.01 -16.48 -12.76
CA ILE A 141 10.01 -15.43 -12.98
C ILE A 141 9.64 -14.73 -11.68
N ALA A 142 9.38 -13.43 -11.73
CA ALA A 142 8.76 -12.65 -10.67
C ALA A 142 7.94 -11.51 -11.27
N TYR A 143 7.15 -10.87 -10.42
CA TYR A 143 6.31 -9.73 -10.81
C TYR A 143 6.54 -8.55 -9.89
N VAL A 144 6.65 -7.36 -10.49
CA VAL A 144 6.59 -6.09 -9.75
C VAL A 144 5.32 -5.38 -10.17
N VAL A 145 4.39 -5.21 -9.22
CA VAL A 145 3.17 -4.44 -9.42
C VAL A 145 3.41 -3.03 -8.93
N VAL A 146 3.47 -2.07 -9.85
CA VAL A 146 3.72 -0.66 -9.56
C VAL A 146 2.39 0.07 -9.48
N VAL A 147 2.11 0.71 -8.35
CA VAL A 147 0.86 1.43 -8.09
C VAL A 147 1.10 2.91 -7.82
N ASP A 148 0.15 3.78 -8.17
CA ASP A 148 0.23 5.21 -7.90
C ASP A 148 -0.12 5.56 -6.45
N THR A 149 -0.99 4.75 -5.83
CA THR A 149 -1.57 5.00 -4.51
C THR A 149 -0.70 4.40 -3.39
N PRO A 150 -0.70 4.99 -2.17
CA PRO A 150 -0.08 4.36 -1.01
C PRO A 150 -0.97 3.29 -0.35
N TYR A 151 -2.23 3.13 -0.80
CA TYR A 151 -3.21 2.22 -0.20
C TYR A 151 -3.19 0.87 -0.93
N PHE A 152 -2.20 0.06 -0.65
CA PHE A 152 -2.02 -1.26 -1.26
C PHE A 152 -1.50 -2.27 -0.25
N ALA A 153 -1.79 -3.52 -0.48
CA ALA A 153 -1.24 -4.66 0.23
C ALA A 153 -1.31 -5.93 -0.62
N LYS A 154 -0.66 -6.98 -0.14
CA LYS A 154 -0.64 -8.30 -0.77
C LYS A 154 -1.25 -9.32 0.18
N THR A 155 -1.96 -10.30 -0.37
CA THR A 155 -2.47 -11.44 0.41
C THR A 155 -1.36 -12.44 0.74
N GLY A 156 -1.51 -13.13 1.85
CA GLY A 156 -0.78 -14.35 2.18
C GLY A 156 -1.56 -15.61 1.77
N SER A 157 -1.07 -16.78 2.18
CA SER A 157 -1.58 -18.10 1.79
C SER A 157 -3.06 -18.36 2.11
N THR A 158 -3.65 -17.61 3.02
CA THR A 158 -5.07 -17.69 3.34
C THR A 158 -5.95 -16.77 2.48
N GLY A 159 -5.36 -16.07 1.51
CA GLY A 159 -6.03 -15.05 0.71
C GLY A 159 -6.35 -13.78 1.50
N ARG A 160 -5.81 -13.60 2.72
CA ARG A 160 -6.04 -12.43 3.57
C ARG A 160 -4.88 -11.48 3.53
N GLY A 161 -5.18 -10.20 3.72
CA GLY A 161 -4.22 -9.12 3.84
C GLY A 161 -4.83 -7.95 4.59
N GLU A 162 -4.00 -6.96 4.86
CA GLU A 162 -4.37 -5.75 5.57
C GLU A 162 -3.88 -4.53 4.79
N LEU A 163 -4.80 -3.66 4.39
CA LEU A 163 -4.48 -2.36 3.79
C LEU A 163 -3.98 -1.41 4.88
N PRO A 164 -2.97 -0.58 4.58
CA PRO A 164 -2.53 0.44 5.53
C PRO A 164 -3.68 1.41 5.82
N GLN A 165 -3.46 2.31 6.76
CA GLN A 165 -4.44 3.34 7.14
C GLN A 165 -5.01 4.06 5.91
N VAL A 166 -6.30 3.81 5.64
CA VAL A 166 -7.05 4.42 4.53
C VAL A 166 -7.89 5.55 5.09
N PRO A 167 -7.75 6.80 4.61
CA PRO A 167 -8.61 7.93 5.00
C PRO A 167 -10.07 7.70 4.66
N GLU A 168 -10.95 8.50 5.25
CA GLU A 168 -12.35 8.53 4.81
C GLU A 168 -12.46 8.89 3.32
N GLY A 169 -13.44 8.31 2.63
CA GLY A 169 -13.63 8.55 1.21
C GLY A 169 -14.17 7.36 0.45
N ARG A 170 -14.34 7.58 -0.85
CA ARG A 170 -14.73 6.54 -1.80
C ARG A 170 -13.55 6.14 -2.66
N TYR A 171 -13.41 4.84 -2.88
CA TYR A 171 -12.27 4.25 -3.56
C TYR A 171 -12.72 3.20 -4.56
N ARG A 172 -12.08 3.16 -5.72
CA ARG A 172 -12.11 1.99 -6.60
C ARG A 172 -11.14 0.95 -6.06
N VAL A 173 -11.58 -0.30 -6.02
CA VAL A 173 -10.79 -1.45 -5.57
C VAL A 173 -10.32 -2.21 -6.79
N ALA A 174 -9.01 -2.35 -6.94
CA ALA A 174 -8.42 -3.16 -8.00
C ALA A 174 -7.60 -4.31 -7.40
N VAL A 175 -7.65 -5.45 -8.07
CA VAL A 175 -6.93 -6.67 -7.69
C VAL A 175 -6.12 -7.18 -8.87
N TRP A 176 -4.87 -7.55 -8.61
CA TRP A 176 -4.02 -8.27 -9.55
C TRP A 176 -3.49 -9.56 -8.91
N HIS A 177 -3.29 -10.59 -9.71
CA HIS A 177 -2.75 -11.88 -9.27
C HIS A 177 -1.86 -12.48 -10.36
N PRO A 178 -0.82 -13.29 -10.06
CA PRO A 178 0.08 -13.90 -11.05
C PRO A 178 -0.63 -14.64 -12.19
N ARG A 179 -1.81 -15.24 -11.96
CA ARG A 179 -2.64 -15.89 -13.00
C ARG A 179 -3.13 -14.92 -14.10
N LEU A 180 -3.06 -13.60 -13.88
CA LEU A 180 -3.34 -12.58 -14.89
C LEU A 180 -2.11 -12.30 -15.79
N GLY A 181 -0.92 -12.75 -15.40
CA GLY A 181 0.32 -12.49 -16.14
C GLY A 181 0.56 -10.99 -16.31
N ASN A 182 0.81 -10.57 -17.55
CA ASN A 182 1.03 -9.16 -17.90
C ASN A 182 -0.24 -8.31 -18.01
N ALA A 183 -1.42 -8.91 -17.84
CA ALA A 183 -2.66 -8.14 -17.89
C ALA A 183 -2.73 -7.14 -16.73
N PRO A 184 -3.42 -5.99 -16.92
CA PRO A 184 -3.62 -5.03 -15.84
C PRO A 184 -4.47 -5.62 -14.71
N ALA A 185 -4.40 -5.00 -13.55
CA ALA A 185 -5.30 -5.32 -12.45
C ALA A 185 -6.76 -5.11 -12.85
N VAL A 186 -7.63 -5.95 -12.29
CA VAL A 186 -9.08 -5.90 -12.52
C VAL A 186 -9.73 -5.02 -11.45
N VAL A 187 -10.56 -4.08 -11.87
CA VAL A 187 -11.42 -3.34 -10.92
C VAL A 187 -12.56 -4.28 -10.50
N VAL A 188 -12.55 -4.68 -9.24
CA VAL A 188 -13.51 -5.65 -8.69
C VAL A 188 -14.65 -5.00 -7.91
N GLY A 189 -14.60 -3.69 -7.67
CA GLY A 189 -15.65 -2.96 -6.98
C GLY A 189 -15.24 -1.60 -6.47
N ALA A 190 -16.06 -1.08 -5.57
CA ALA A 190 -15.82 0.17 -4.85
C ALA A 190 -15.85 -0.08 -3.34
N PHE A 191 -15.10 0.73 -2.61
CA PHE A 191 -15.04 0.72 -1.16
C PHE A 191 -15.29 2.13 -0.64
N THR A 192 -16.16 2.25 0.36
CA THR A 192 -16.40 3.52 1.05
C THR A 192 -15.88 3.39 2.48
N ARG A 193 -14.89 4.21 2.83
CA ARG A 193 -14.41 4.36 4.19
C ARG A 193 -15.21 5.44 4.90
N PRO A 194 -16.02 5.12 5.92
CA PRO A 194 -16.74 6.14 6.69
C PRO A 194 -15.78 6.88 7.65
N ALA A 195 -16.13 8.12 8.01
CA ALA A 195 -15.38 8.96 8.95
C ALA A 195 -15.20 8.31 10.35
N SER A 196 -16.15 7.47 10.77
CA SER A 196 -16.20 6.81 12.08
C SER A 196 -16.18 5.29 11.94
N ALA A 197 -15.28 4.72 11.15
CA ALA A 197 -15.17 3.28 11.05
C ALA A 197 -14.66 2.69 12.38
N PRO A 198 -15.39 1.74 12.99
CA PRO A 198 -14.92 1.07 14.21
C PRO A 198 -13.66 0.25 13.93
N ALA A 199 -12.81 0.11 14.94
CA ALA A 199 -11.75 -0.90 14.91
C ALA A 199 -12.40 -2.29 14.81
N GLY A 200 -11.89 -3.16 13.91
CA GLY A 200 -12.44 -4.50 13.70
C GLY A 200 -13.66 -4.54 12.76
N ALA A 201 -13.78 -3.57 11.85
CA ALA A 201 -14.77 -3.64 10.77
C ALA A 201 -14.62 -4.98 9.98
N GLU A 202 -15.75 -5.48 9.46
CA GLU A 202 -15.75 -6.71 8.65
C GLU A 202 -14.71 -6.63 7.51
N PRO A 203 -13.96 -7.72 7.25
CA PRO A 203 -13.02 -7.76 6.15
C PRO A 203 -13.69 -7.48 4.80
N LEU A 204 -13.04 -6.69 3.96
CA LEU A 204 -13.47 -6.46 2.60
C LEU A 204 -13.35 -7.76 1.79
N SER A 205 -14.47 -8.37 1.43
CA SER A 205 -14.50 -9.60 0.63
C SER A 205 -14.44 -9.27 -0.87
N LEU A 206 -13.39 -9.74 -1.54
CA LEU A 206 -13.10 -9.46 -2.94
C LEU A 206 -13.08 -10.75 -3.75
N THR A 207 -13.77 -10.75 -4.90
CA THR A 207 -13.71 -11.85 -5.85
C THR A 207 -12.97 -11.38 -7.11
N LEU A 208 -11.90 -12.09 -7.47
CA LEU A 208 -11.17 -11.85 -8.71
C LEU A 208 -11.61 -12.90 -9.75
N PRO A 209 -12.31 -12.51 -10.83
CA PRO A 209 -12.63 -13.41 -11.91
C PRO A 209 -11.36 -13.73 -12.70
N LEU A 210 -10.92 -14.96 -12.62
CA LEU A 210 -9.78 -15.47 -13.38
C LEU A 210 -10.29 -16.33 -14.54
N ARG A 211 -9.62 -16.30 -15.69
CA ARG A 211 -9.97 -17.16 -16.82
C ARG A 211 -9.69 -18.60 -16.47
N GLY A 212 -10.71 -19.46 -16.64
CA GLY A 212 -10.60 -20.90 -16.38
C GLY A 212 -10.98 -21.33 -14.96
N ASP A 213 -11.67 -20.44 -14.22
CA ASP A 213 -12.35 -20.78 -12.97
C ASP A 213 -13.66 -21.51 -13.24
#